data_17f27939cb01c56cf9651581e90f039c
#
_entry.id   17f27939cb01c56cf9651581e90f039c
#
_cell.length_a   1.000
_cell.length_b   1.000
_cell.length_c   1.000
_cell.angle_alpha   90.00
_cell.angle_beta   90.00
_cell.angle_gamma   90.00
#
_symmetry.space_group_name_H-M   'P 1'
#
loop_
_entity.id
_entity.type
_entity.pdbx_description
1 polymer ?
#
loop_
_entity_poly.entity_id
_entity_poly.type
_entity_poly.pdbx_seq_one_letter_code
_entity_poly.pdbx_strand_id
1 'polypeptide(L)'
;MIPTGIFIPPDDALRGVERGELVVIDIRPFSKYARSHIPRAVWLYFWDFTEHEKGMPSKPKDPIEIARILGKNGIAREDHAVIAYDKMSIGIASYTYWYLEYMGQERIYLLKGGMEEWEARGLPLERGVVKPTPKEYRPAVRENIRSTIEEVVRIARGEDRALILDVRTYEEHVGAMQTTPRPGRIPRSILAHPSIFLQAINGDREALEKILKLVGDKRSEKIVTYCATGERASLAWLVLTKIAGLINVKLYPESFYEYSSKKDLEIESGEPRTQVLL
;
A
#
# COMPACT_ATOMS: atom_id res chain seq x y z
N MET A 1 4.64 7.50 24.59
CA MET A 1 4.62 6.02 24.46
C MET A 1 4.47 5.73 22.98
N ILE A 2 5.39 4.97 22.38
CA ILE A 2 5.32 4.61 20.95
C ILE A 2 4.19 3.59 20.79
N PRO A 3 3.24 3.77 19.83
CA PRO A 3 2.11 2.87 19.66
C PRO A 3 2.55 1.44 19.32
N THR A 4 1.79 0.45 19.75
CA THR A 4 2.01 -0.97 19.43
C THR A 4 1.34 -1.39 18.11
N GLY A 5 0.58 -0.49 17.46
CA GLY A 5 -0.14 -0.74 16.20
C GLY A 5 0.37 0.11 15.04
N ILE A 6 -0.25 -0.04 13.86
CA ILE A 6 0.12 0.71 12.65
C ILE A 6 -0.35 2.17 12.65
N PHE A 7 -1.24 2.55 13.57
CA PHE A 7 -1.75 3.92 13.67
C PHE A 7 -1.15 4.66 14.86
N ILE A 8 -0.72 5.90 14.63
CA ILE A 8 -0.31 6.82 15.68
C ILE A 8 -1.37 7.91 15.85
N PRO A 9 -1.90 8.14 17.08
CA PRO A 9 -2.78 9.27 17.35
C PRO A 9 -2.10 10.61 17.07
N PRO A 10 -2.82 11.65 16.59
CA PRO A 10 -2.23 12.96 16.27
C PRO A 10 -1.44 13.59 17.42
N ASP A 11 -1.96 13.53 18.67
CA ASP A 11 -1.26 14.11 19.83
C ASP A 11 0.06 13.36 20.15
N ASP A 12 0.09 12.03 19.94
CA ASP A 12 1.31 11.24 20.12
C ASP A 12 2.33 11.55 19.02
N ALA A 13 1.84 11.72 17.77
CA ALA A 13 2.67 12.12 16.65
C ALA A 13 3.27 13.51 16.89
N LEU A 14 2.49 14.49 17.36
CA LEU A 14 2.99 15.82 17.69
C LEU A 14 4.10 15.75 18.73
N ARG A 15 3.88 15.04 19.84
CA ARG A 15 4.90 14.87 20.88
C ARG A 15 6.19 14.24 20.35
N GLY A 16 6.06 13.25 19.48
CA GLY A 16 7.23 12.59 18.88
C GLY A 16 8.00 13.51 17.91
N VAL A 17 7.29 14.34 17.15
CA VAL A 17 7.89 15.36 16.28
C VAL A 17 8.62 16.44 17.07
N GLU A 18 8.01 16.95 18.14
CA GLU A 18 8.62 17.95 19.02
C GLU A 18 9.93 17.45 19.67
N ARG A 19 9.97 16.16 20.04
CA ARG A 19 11.16 15.51 20.61
C ARG A 19 12.19 15.08 19.58
N GLY A 20 11.88 15.17 18.28
CA GLY A 20 12.74 14.67 17.22
C GLY A 20 12.84 13.14 17.14
N GLU A 21 11.87 12.43 17.71
CA GLU A 21 11.78 10.96 17.73
C GLU A 21 11.09 10.39 16.48
N LEU A 22 10.36 11.23 15.73
CA LEU A 22 9.57 10.84 14.55
C LEU A 22 9.98 11.68 13.33
N VAL A 23 9.96 11.04 12.17
CA VAL A 23 10.02 11.69 10.86
C VAL A 23 8.63 11.61 10.23
N VAL A 24 8.04 12.74 9.90
CA VAL A 24 6.74 12.79 9.21
C VAL A 24 6.96 12.89 7.72
N ILE A 25 6.32 11.99 6.97
CA ILE A 25 6.33 11.93 5.51
C ILE A 25 4.93 12.33 5.03
N ASP A 26 4.79 13.51 4.45
CA ASP A 26 3.53 13.97 3.87
C ASP A 26 3.45 13.55 2.40
N ILE A 27 2.49 12.69 2.07
CA ILE A 27 2.29 12.13 0.73
C ILE A 27 1.15 12.80 -0.04
N ARG A 28 0.55 13.84 0.52
CA ARG A 28 -0.52 14.58 -0.12
C ARG A 28 -0.02 15.33 -1.37
N PRO A 29 -0.94 15.80 -2.25
CA PRO A 29 -0.56 16.68 -3.36
C PRO A 29 0.31 17.84 -2.87
N PHE A 30 1.37 18.17 -3.61
CA PHE A 30 2.33 19.22 -3.24
C PHE A 30 1.66 20.56 -2.86
N SER A 31 0.60 20.94 -3.56
CA SER A 31 -0.14 22.17 -3.27
C SER A 31 -0.80 22.18 -1.89
N LYS A 32 -1.25 21.01 -1.40
CA LYS A 32 -1.80 20.87 -0.03
C LYS A 32 -0.68 20.93 0.99
N TYR A 33 0.39 20.17 0.80
CA TYR A 33 1.56 20.18 1.65
C TYR A 33 2.15 21.60 1.79
N ALA A 34 2.44 22.28 0.69
CA ALA A 34 3.04 23.62 0.72
C ALA A 34 2.15 24.66 1.42
N ARG A 35 0.83 24.49 1.36
CA ARG A 35 -0.13 25.35 2.05
C ARG A 35 -0.17 25.11 3.56
N SER A 36 -0.14 23.86 3.98
CA SER A 36 -0.16 23.48 5.39
C SER A 36 0.26 22.02 5.57
N HIS A 37 1.18 21.76 6.50
CA HIS A 37 1.65 20.42 6.85
C HIS A 37 2.01 20.33 8.34
N ILE A 38 2.15 19.13 8.84
CA ILE A 38 2.64 18.86 10.21
C ILE A 38 4.04 19.46 10.36
N PRO A 39 4.38 20.10 11.50
CA PRO A 39 5.72 20.66 11.69
C PRO A 39 6.84 19.69 11.33
N ARG A 40 7.84 20.18 10.60
CA ARG A 40 8.99 19.43 10.09
C ARG A 40 8.66 18.27 9.13
N ALA A 41 7.41 18.11 8.68
CA ALA A 41 7.07 17.08 7.72
C ALA A 41 7.82 17.28 6.40
N VAL A 42 8.40 16.22 5.87
CA VAL A 42 9.00 16.24 4.54
C VAL A 42 7.97 15.78 3.52
N TRP A 43 7.93 16.44 2.37
CA TRP A 43 7.07 16.01 1.28
C TRP A 43 7.74 14.94 0.44
N LEU A 44 7.00 13.90 0.13
CA LEU A 44 7.46 12.80 -0.70
C LEU A 44 6.39 12.46 -1.73
N TYR A 45 6.76 12.59 -2.99
CA TYR A 45 5.86 12.18 -4.05
C TYR A 45 5.89 10.66 -4.20
N PHE A 46 4.79 10.04 -3.84
CA PHE A 46 4.69 8.57 -3.82
C PHE A 46 5.14 7.91 -5.14
N TRP A 47 4.75 8.51 -6.28
CA TRP A 47 5.09 7.98 -7.59
C TRP A 47 6.60 8.03 -7.93
N ASP A 48 7.41 8.73 -7.12
CA ASP A 48 8.86 8.70 -7.26
C ASP A 48 9.47 7.32 -6.93
N PHE A 49 8.72 6.44 -6.27
CA PHE A 49 9.13 5.06 -5.99
C PHE A 49 8.85 4.09 -7.14
N THR A 50 8.11 4.50 -8.15
CA THR A 50 7.74 3.66 -9.29
C THR A 50 8.43 4.13 -10.56
N GLU A 51 8.72 3.19 -11.45
CA GLU A 51 8.95 3.51 -12.86
C GLU A 51 7.60 3.76 -13.55
N HIS A 52 7.63 4.52 -14.63
CA HIS A 52 6.43 4.84 -15.39
C HIS A 52 6.59 4.38 -16.83
N GLU A 53 5.59 3.69 -17.33
CA GLU A 53 5.49 3.32 -18.74
C GLU A 53 4.22 3.96 -19.32
N LYS A 54 4.40 4.78 -20.39
CA LYS A 54 3.30 5.55 -21.02
C LYS A 54 2.47 6.39 -20.05
N GLY A 55 3.14 6.94 -19.02
CA GLY A 55 2.49 7.77 -18.00
C GLY A 55 1.76 6.99 -16.89
N MET A 56 1.80 5.66 -16.93
CA MET A 56 1.22 4.81 -15.87
C MET A 56 2.34 4.22 -15.00
N PRO A 57 2.12 4.07 -13.68
CA PRO A 57 3.06 3.37 -12.82
C PRO A 57 3.21 1.93 -13.33
N SER A 58 4.45 1.48 -13.52
CA SER A 58 4.73 0.16 -14.11
C SER A 58 5.29 -0.82 -13.10
N LYS A 59 6.38 -0.49 -12.43
CA LYS A 59 7.02 -1.36 -11.43
C LYS A 59 7.75 -0.54 -10.36
N PRO A 60 8.05 -1.12 -9.19
CA PRO A 60 8.95 -0.50 -8.23
C PRO A 60 10.31 -0.21 -8.86
N LYS A 61 10.88 0.96 -8.55
CA LYS A 61 12.26 1.27 -8.88
C LYS A 61 13.24 0.35 -8.15
N ASP A 62 14.48 0.35 -8.63
CA ASP A 62 15.56 -0.33 -7.96
C ASP A 62 15.68 0.14 -6.49
N PRO A 63 15.86 -0.77 -5.52
CA PRO A 63 15.99 -0.42 -4.10
C PRO A 63 17.07 0.62 -3.79
N ILE A 64 18.17 0.66 -4.56
CA ILE A 64 19.21 1.69 -4.37
C ILE A 64 18.68 3.07 -4.77
N GLU A 65 17.87 3.14 -5.82
CA GLU A 65 17.26 4.40 -6.25
C GLU A 65 16.22 4.88 -5.22
N ILE A 66 15.37 3.98 -4.72
CA ILE A 66 14.41 4.29 -3.64
C ILE A 66 15.18 4.77 -2.39
N ALA A 67 16.27 4.11 -2.02
CA ALA A 67 17.11 4.50 -0.89
C ALA A 67 17.68 5.92 -1.04
N ARG A 68 18.11 6.30 -2.26
CA ARG A 68 18.56 7.67 -2.55
C ARG A 68 17.46 8.70 -2.38
N ILE A 69 16.22 8.38 -2.83
CA ILE A 69 15.06 9.26 -2.67
C ILE A 69 14.76 9.46 -1.19
N LEU A 70 14.69 8.38 -0.41
CA LEU A 70 14.44 8.43 1.03
C LEU A 70 15.53 9.22 1.76
N GLY A 71 16.78 8.89 1.51
CA GLY A 71 17.92 9.56 2.14
C GLY A 71 18.01 11.06 1.82
N LYS A 72 17.78 11.45 0.56
CA LYS A 72 17.71 12.86 0.13
C LYS A 72 16.62 13.63 0.89
N ASN A 73 15.54 12.97 1.23
CA ASN A 73 14.45 13.53 2.01
C ASN A 73 14.65 13.40 3.54
N GLY A 74 15.86 13.11 4.00
CA GLY A 74 16.20 13.10 5.42
C GLY A 74 15.66 11.89 6.19
N ILE A 75 15.33 10.81 5.49
CA ILE A 75 14.78 9.57 6.07
C ILE A 75 15.90 8.53 6.11
N ALA A 76 16.13 7.93 7.27
CA ALA A 76 16.98 6.75 7.46
C ALA A 76 16.11 5.53 7.81
N ARG A 77 16.63 4.33 7.57
CA ARG A 77 15.89 3.09 7.83
C ARG A 77 15.54 2.90 9.31
N GLU A 78 16.34 3.43 10.19
CA GLU A 78 16.20 3.35 11.65
C GLU A 78 15.19 4.37 12.20
N ASP A 79 14.78 5.36 11.40
CA ASP A 79 13.81 6.37 11.82
C ASP A 79 12.43 5.76 12.06
N HIS A 80 11.69 6.35 13.00
CA HIS A 80 10.26 6.10 13.16
C HIS A 80 9.49 6.98 12.17
N ALA A 81 9.00 6.39 11.10
CA ALA A 81 8.29 7.10 10.04
C ALA A 81 6.78 7.19 10.31
N VAL A 82 6.23 8.39 10.18
CA VAL A 82 4.78 8.64 10.23
C VAL A 82 4.33 9.13 8.86
N ILE A 83 3.38 8.43 8.26
CA ILE A 83 2.79 8.81 6.97
C ILE A 83 1.57 9.71 7.23
N ALA A 84 1.65 10.97 6.78
CA ALA A 84 0.56 11.92 6.79
C ALA A 84 -0.13 11.91 5.41
N TYR A 85 -1.46 11.78 5.40
CA TYR A 85 -2.27 11.57 4.22
C TYR A 85 -3.67 12.17 4.39
N ASP A 86 -4.38 12.42 3.29
CA ASP A 86 -5.83 12.69 3.32
C ASP A 86 -6.61 11.37 3.44
N LYS A 87 -7.74 11.33 4.14
CA LYS A 87 -8.55 10.11 4.33
C LYS A 87 -8.85 9.36 3.03
N MET A 88 -9.11 10.09 1.95
CA MET A 88 -9.37 9.50 0.63
C MET A 88 -8.13 8.87 0.00
N SER A 89 -6.94 9.17 0.49
CA SER A 89 -5.65 8.67 -0.03
C SER A 89 -5.10 7.49 0.77
N ILE A 90 -5.94 6.78 1.53
CA ILE A 90 -5.52 5.63 2.35
C ILE A 90 -4.85 4.52 1.51
N GLY A 91 -5.27 4.33 0.26
CA GLY A 91 -4.63 3.39 -0.66
C GLY A 91 -3.17 3.78 -0.95
N ILE A 92 -2.92 5.05 -1.29
CA ILE A 92 -1.57 5.59 -1.50
C ILE A 92 -0.75 5.51 -0.20
N ALA A 93 -1.36 5.82 0.95
CA ALA A 93 -0.70 5.71 2.25
C ALA A 93 -0.31 4.25 2.57
N SER A 94 -1.18 3.29 2.27
CA SER A 94 -0.91 1.86 2.41
C SER A 94 0.22 1.39 1.49
N TYR A 95 0.28 1.93 0.26
CA TYR A 95 1.33 1.59 -0.68
C TYR A 95 2.68 2.21 -0.26
N THR A 96 2.68 3.45 0.24
CA THR A 96 3.87 4.07 0.85
C THR A 96 4.35 3.25 2.04
N TYR A 97 3.43 2.80 2.91
CA TYR A 97 3.75 1.91 4.03
C TYR A 97 4.43 0.63 3.54
N TRP A 98 3.86 -0.02 2.52
CA TRP A 98 4.43 -1.24 1.92
C TRP A 98 5.83 -0.98 1.35
N TYR A 99 6.07 0.15 0.65
CA TYR A 99 7.39 0.48 0.13
C TYR A 99 8.43 0.65 1.23
N LEU A 100 8.09 1.35 2.30
CA LEU A 100 8.99 1.53 3.44
C LEU A 100 9.31 0.18 4.10
N GLU A 101 8.30 -0.69 4.28
CA GLU A 101 8.52 -2.03 4.82
C GLU A 101 9.32 -2.92 3.87
N TYR A 102 9.07 -2.85 2.56
CA TYR A 102 9.86 -3.52 1.54
C TYR A 102 11.33 -3.11 1.60
N MET A 103 11.60 -1.82 1.83
CA MET A 103 12.94 -1.27 1.99
C MET A 103 13.59 -1.61 3.34
N GLY A 104 12.88 -2.33 4.22
CA GLY A 104 13.38 -2.83 5.50
C GLY A 104 13.14 -1.90 6.69
N GLN A 105 12.35 -0.85 6.54
CA GLN A 105 11.99 0.01 7.66
C GLN A 105 11.03 -0.73 8.60
N GLU A 106 11.30 -0.69 9.91
CA GLU A 106 10.56 -1.49 10.90
C GLU A 106 9.50 -0.70 11.65
N ARG A 107 9.71 0.61 11.74
CA ARG A 107 8.88 1.52 12.56
C ARG A 107 8.15 2.49 11.65
N ILE A 108 6.99 2.04 11.19
CA ILE A 108 6.16 2.78 10.24
C ILE A 108 4.76 2.94 10.83
N TYR A 109 4.25 4.14 10.80
CA TYR A 109 2.92 4.47 11.30
C TYR A 109 2.13 5.25 10.25
N LEU A 110 0.82 5.03 10.24
CA LEU A 110 -0.15 5.89 9.58
C LEU A 110 -0.70 6.89 10.60
N LEU A 111 -0.80 8.15 10.24
CA LEU A 111 -1.46 9.14 11.08
C LEU A 111 -2.94 8.77 11.24
N LYS A 112 -3.36 8.50 12.48
CA LYS A 112 -4.75 8.07 12.74
C LYS A 112 -5.74 9.17 12.33
N GLY A 113 -6.66 8.83 11.45
CA GLY A 113 -7.66 9.77 10.92
C GLY A 113 -7.13 10.74 9.85
N GLY A 114 -5.85 10.62 9.44
CA GLY A 114 -5.25 11.48 8.43
C GLY A 114 -5.11 12.94 8.84
N MET A 115 -4.83 13.80 7.87
CA MET A 115 -4.68 15.24 8.11
C MET A 115 -5.98 15.90 8.55
N GLU A 116 -7.13 15.37 8.15
CA GLU A 116 -8.43 15.87 8.59
C GLU A 116 -8.60 15.77 10.12
N GLU A 117 -8.10 14.70 10.74
CA GLU A 117 -8.14 14.56 12.20
C GLU A 117 -7.13 15.48 12.89
N TRP A 118 -5.95 15.68 12.31
CA TRP A 118 -4.95 16.62 12.79
C TRP A 118 -5.50 18.05 12.82
N GLU A 119 -6.10 18.47 11.71
CA GLU A 119 -6.70 19.81 11.55
C GLU A 119 -7.92 20.01 12.47
N ALA A 120 -8.79 19.01 12.59
CA ALA A 120 -9.97 19.04 13.46
C ALA A 120 -9.62 19.23 14.94
N ARG A 121 -8.42 18.75 15.36
CA ARG A 121 -7.90 18.96 16.73
C ARG A 121 -7.22 20.31 16.92
N GLY A 122 -7.10 21.12 15.88
CA GLY A 122 -6.40 22.41 15.95
C GLY A 122 -4.91 22.30 16.26
N LEU A 123 -4.27 21.17 15.89
CA LEU A 123 -2.86 20.94 16.16
C LEU A 123 -1.97 21.84 15.25
N PRO A 124 -0.72 22.14 15.66
CA PRO A 124 0.17 23.04 14.94
C PRO A 124 0.40 22.62 13.49
N LEU A 125 0.45 23.60 12.59
CA LEU A 125 0.74 23.45 11.19
C LEU A 125 1.85 24.41 10.75
N GLU A 126 2.71 23.98 9.86
CA GLU A 126 3.69 24.81 9.16
C GLU A 126 3.28 25.04 7.71
N ARG A 127 3.90 26.04 7.05
CA ARG A 127 3.69 26.41 5.65
C ARG A 127 5.02 26.45 4.90
N GLY A 128 4.96 26.29 3.59
CA GLY A 128 6.13 26.34 2.73
C GLY A 128 6.70 24.96 2.47
N VAL A 129 8.01 24.85 2.28
CA VAL A 129 8.70 23.59 1.97
C VAL A 129 9.83 23.38 2.97
N VAL A 130 9.77 22.29 3.70
CA VAL A 130 10.85 21.85 4.59
C VAL A 130 12.03 21.40 3.74
N LYS A 131 13.23 21.88 4.07
CA LYS A 131 14.50 21.40 3.50
C LYS A 131 15.13 20.44 4.49
N PRO A 132 14.96 19.14 4.32
CA PRO A 132 15.52 18.18 5.26
C PRO A 132 17.06 18.13 5.14
N THR A 133 17.72 17.79 6.23
CA THR A 133 19.14 17.38 6.18
C THR A 133 19.20 15.96 5.62
N PRO A 134 19.90 15.73 4.49
CA PRO A 134 20.01 14.40 3.92
C PRO A 134 20.62 13.40 4.91
N LYS A 135 20.14 12.17 4.88
CA LYS A 135 20.66 11.02 5.63
C LYS A 135 21.06 9.90 4.67
N GLU A 136 21.86 8.97 5.14
CA GLU A 136 22.11 7.71 4.43
C GLU A 136 20.95 6.75 4.73
N TYR A 137 20.26 6.27 3.69
CA TYR A 137 19.29 5.17 3.83
C TYR A 137 19.95 3.87 3.39
N ARG A 138 20.15 2.93 4.31
CA ARG A 138 20.71 1.60 4.03
C ARG A 138 19.59 0.58 3.91
N PRO A 139 19.21 0.17 2.68
CA PRO A 139 18.10 -0.73 2.50
C PRO A 139 18.41 -2.14 3.04
N ALA A 140 17.38 -2.77 3.64
CA ALA A 140 17.37 -4.19 3.99
C ALA A 140 16.13 -4.81 3.35
N VAL A 141 16.22 -5.06 2.05
CA VAL A 141 15.08 -5.40 1.20
C VAL A 141 14.39 -6.69 1.65
N ARG A 142 13.07 -6.64 1.80
CA ARG A 142 12.21 -7.76 2.21
C ARG A 142 11.48 -8.35 1.01
N GLU A 143 12.17 -9.16 0.20
CA GLU A 143 11.58 -9.81 -0.98
C GLU A 143 10.41 -10.75 -0.65
N ASN A 144 10.34 -11.24 0.58
CA ASN A 144 9.28 -12.15 1.01
C ASN A 144 7.89 -11.51 1.07
N ILE A 145 7.77 -10.16 1.03
CA ILE A 145 6.47 -9.47 0.98
C ILE A 145 6.08 -9.03 -0.44
N ARG A 146 6.93 -9.26 -1.44
CA ARG A 146 6.68 -8.96 -2.85
C ARG A 146 6.42 -10.25 -3.63
N SER A 147 5.45 -10.20 -4.54
CA SER A 147 5.26 -11.21 -5.59
C SER A 147 5.70 -10.65 -6.94
N THR A 148 6.24 -11.47 -7.80
CA THR A 148 6.63 -11.13 -9.17
C THR A 148 5.67 -11.72 -10.18
N ILE A 149 5.73 -11.26 -11.44
CA ILE A 149 4.90 -11.80 -12.51
C ILE A 149 5.14 -13.29 -12.72
N GLU A 150 6.38 -13.77 -12.58
CA GLU A 150 6.70 -15.20 -12.75
C GLU A 150 6.02 -16.05 -11.67
N GLU A 151 5.99 -15.56 -10.42
CA GLU A 151 5.28 -16.23 -9.33
C GLU A 151 3.77 -16.24 -9.59
N VAL A 152 3.21 -15.10 -10.00
CA VAL A 152 1.77 -14.96 -10.31
C VAL A 152 1.37 -15.87 -11.47
N VAL A 153 2.18 -15.97 -12.52
CA VAL A 153 1.94 -16.86 -13.68
C VAL A 153 1.90 -18.32 -13.25
N ARG A 154 2.85 -18.77 -12.42
CA ARG A 154 2.83 -20.16 -11.90
C ARG A 154 1.56 -20.46 -11.10
N ILE A 155 1.12 -19.50 -10.27
CA ILE A 155 -0.12 -19.66 -9.50
C ILE A 155 -1.34 -19.69 -10.44
N ALA A 156 -1.41 -18.79 -11.42
CA ALA A 156 -2.49 -18.74 -12.40
C ALA A 156 -2.63 -20.03 -13.20
N ARG A 157 -1.51 -20.68 -13.52
CA ARG A 157 -1.46 -22.02 -14.18
C ARG A 157 -1.76 -23.19 -13.24
N GLY A 158 -1.81 -22.98 -11.93
CA GLY A 158 -1.99 -24.03 -10.94
C GLY A 158 -0.74 -24.84 -10.63
N GLU A 159 0.43 -24.35 -11.05
CA GLU A 159 1.75 -24.95 -10.79
C GLU A 159 2.24 -24.63 -9.37
N ASP A 160 1.77 -23.51 -8.80
CA ASP A 160 2.09 -23.08 -7.43
C ASP A 160 0.79 -22.87 -6.64
N ARG A 161 0.78 -23.24 -5.35
CA ARG A 161 -0.41 -23.15 -4.51
C ARG A 161 -0.44 -21.86 -3.74
N ALA A 162 -1.40 -21.01 -4.07
CA ALA A 162 -1.66 -19.73 -3.38
C ALA A 162 -3.08 -19.25 -3.64
N LEU A 163 -3.55 -18.34 -2.79
CA LEU A 163 -4.76 -17.57 -3.02
C LEU A 163 -4.40 -16.26 -3.71
N ILE A 164 -4.95 -16.00 -4.88
CA ILE A 164 -4.82 -14.70 -5.55
C ILE A 164 -6.08 -13.88 -5.28
N LEU A 165 -5.92 -12.71 -4.66
CA LEU A 165 -7.02 -11.76 -4.40
C LEU A 165 -6.97 -10.61 -5.39
N ASP A 166 -8.03 -10.48 -6.19
CA ASP A 166 -8.30 -9.32 -7.05
C ASP A 166 -8.98 -8.23 -6.23
N VAL A 167 -8.27 -7.13 -5.98
CA VAL A 167 -8.79 -6.00 -5.20
C VAL A 167 -9.25 -4.88 -6.13
N ARG A 168 -10.04 -5.23 -7.15
CA ARG A 168 -10.66 -4.30 -8.08
C ARG A 168 -12.18 -4.29 -7.93
N THR A 169 -12.86 -3.54 -8.78
CA THR A 169 -14.33 -3.58 -8.84
C THR A 169 -14.81 -4.85 -9.55
N TYR A 170 -16.09 -5.16 -9.38
CA TYR A 170 -16.72 -6.30 -10.06
C TYR A 170 -16.62 -6.16 -11.59
N GLU A 171 -16.90 -4.96 -12.11
CA GLU A 171 -16.87 -4.68 -13.55
C GLU A 171 -15.47 -4.84 -14.15
N GLU A 172 -14.42 -4.46 -13.41
CA GLU A 172 -13.01 -4.70 -13.81
C GLU A 172 -12.71 -6.21 -13.82
N HIS A 173 -13.17 -6.93 -12.78
CA HIS A 173 -12.90 -8.36 -12.61
C HIS A 173 -13.55 -9.23 -13.70
N VAL A 174 -14.79 -8.93 -14.05
CA VAL A 174 -15.51 -9.67 -15.11
C VAL A 174 -15.13 -9.21 -16.52
N GLY A 175 -14.37 -8.11 -16.64
CA GLY A 175 -13.95 -7.56 -17.92
C GLY A 175 -14.97 -6.65 -18.59
N ALA A 176 -16.02 -6.25 -17.88
CA ALA A 176 -17.00 -5.28 -18.37
C ALA A 176 -16.47 -3.84 -18.40
N MET A 177 -15.45 -3.56 -17.57
CA MET A 177 -14.72 -2.28 -17.54
C MET A 177 -13.24 -2.51 -17.83
N GLN A 178 -12.70 -1.79 -18.80
CA GLN A 178 -11.28 -1.86 -19.14
C GLN A 178 -10.53 -0.65 -18.57
N THR A 179 -9.69 -0.89 -17.57
CA THR A 179 -8.80 0.12 -16.94
C THR A 179 -7.31 -0.20 -17.15
N THR A 180 -7.02 -1.32 -17.81
CA THR A 180 -5.69 -1.87 -18.05
C THR A 180 -5.57 -2.31 -19.51
N PRO A 181 -4.37 -2.67 -20.04
CA PRO A 181 -4.16 -3.03 -21.46
C PRO A 181 -5.14 -4.05 -22.05
N ARG A 182 -5.58 -5.04 -21.26
CA ARG A 182 -6.64 -5.98 -21.65
C ARG A 182 -7.65 -6.11 -20.51
N PRO A 183 -8.97 -6.27 -20.80
CA PRO A 183 -10.00 -6.46 -19.77
C PRO A 183 -9.98 -7.89 -19.20
N GLY A 184 -10.58 -8.07 -18.02
CA GLY A 184 -10.70 -9.36 -17.34
C GLY A 184 -9.84 -9.47 -16.09
N ARG A 185 -9.44 -10.68 -15.72
CA ARG A 185 -8.71 -10.99 -14.47
C ARG A 185 -7.61 -12.02 -14.66
N ILE A 186 -6.71 -12.08 -13.70
CA ILE A 186 -5.74 -13.18 -13.59
C ILE A 186 -6.50 -14.48 -13.34
N PRO A 187 -6.23 -15.58 -14.08
CA PRO A 187 -6.90 -16.86 -13.86
C PRO A 187 -6.83 -17.32 -12.40
N ARG A 188 -7.91 -17.96 -11.91
CA ARG A 188 -8.05 -18.49 -10.55
C ARG A 188 -8.10 -17.42 -9.45
N SER A 189 -8.10 -16.14 -9.78
CA SER A 189 -8.25 -15.09 -8.76
C SER A 189 -9.68 -15.01 -8.21
N ILE A 190 -9.77 -14.62 -6.94
CA ILE A 190 -11.02 -14.38 -6.23
C ILE A 190 -11.18 -12.87 -6.06
N LEU A 191 -12.36 -12.35 -6.39
CA LEU A 191 -12.67 -10.94 -6.16
C LEU A 191 -12.88 -10.67 -4.67
N ALA A 192 -12.15 -9.68 -4.15
CA ALA A 192 -12.36 -9.08 -2.85
C ALA A 192 -12.44 -7.56 -3.04
N HIS A 193 -13.66 -7.02 -3.10
CA HIS A 193 -13.90 -5.62 -3.44
C HIS A 193 -13.15 -4.68 -2.48
N PRO A 194 -12.51 -3.60 -2.95
CA PRO A 194 -11.67 -2.73 -2.11
C PRO A 194 -12.41 -2.09 -0.92
N SER A 195 -13.74 -1.90 -1.02
CA SER A 195 -14.56 -1.35 0.06
C SER A 195 -14.48 -2.14 1.35
N ILE A 196 -14.37 -3.48 1.29
CA ILE A 196 -14.31 -4.32 2.48
C ILE A 196 -13.02 -4.07 3.30
N PHE A 197 -11.90 -3.83 2.61
CA PHE A 197 -10.63 -3.49 3.25
C PHE A 197 -10.65 -2.08 3.81
N LEU A 198 -11.33 -1.14 3.12
CA LEU A 198 -11.53 0.22 3.62
C LEU A 198 -12.38 0.23 4.90
N GLN A 199 -13.43 -0.59 4.98
CA GLN A 199 -14.23 -0.75 6.19
C GLN A 199 -13.40 -1.36 7.31
N ALA A 200 -12.68 -2.46 7.06
CA ALA A 200 -11.87 -3.16 8.04
C ALA A 200 -10.75 -2.28 8.63
N ILE A 201 -10.05 -1.49 7.81
CA ILE A 201 -8.98 -0.60 8.31
C ILE A 201 -9.53 0.54 9.18
N ASN A 202 -10.78 0.94 8.96
CA ASN A 202 -11.50 1.90 9.80
C ASN A 202 -12.13 1.27 11.06
N GLY A 203 -11.89 -0.01 11.33
CA GLY A 203 -12.29 -0.69 12.55
C GLY A 203 -13.62 -1.46 12.48
N ASP A 204 -14.17 -1.65 11.28
CA ASP A 204 -15.36 -2.48 11.06
C ASP A 204 -15.01 -3.96 11.26
N ARG A 205 -15.52 -4.54 12.35
CA ARG A 205 -15.28 -5.93 12.73
C ARG A 205 -15.98 -6.91 11.80
N GLU A 206 -17.18 -6.59 11.31
CA GLU A 206 -17.92 -7.46 10.40
C GLU A 206 -17.19 -7.59 9.07
N ALA A 207 -16.65 -6.47 8.56
CA ALA A 207 -15.79 -6.47 7.37
C ALA A 207 -14.55 -7.35 7.57
N LEU A 208 -13.90 -7.26 8.72
CA LEU A 208 -12.73 -8.09 9.03
C LEU A 208 -13.11 -9.58 9.11
N GLU A 209 -14.23 -9.93 9.72
CA GLU A 209 -14.73 -11.31 9.79
C GLU A 209 -15.04 -11.87 8.40
N LYS A 210 -15.66 -11.07 7.52
CA LYS A 210 -15.90 -11.47 6.12
C LYS A 210 -14.60 -11.73 5.36
N ILE A 211 -13.59 -10.88 5.54
CA ILE A 211 -12.25 -11.10 4.97
C ILE A 211 -11.64 -12.40 5.49
N LEU A 212 -11.67 -12.62 6.80
CA LEU A 212 -11.13 -13.83 7.42
C LEU A 212 -11.87 -15.10 6.96
N LYS A 213 -13.20 -15.01 6.75
CA LYS A 213 -13.99 -16.10 6.20
C LYS A 213 -13.63 -16.41 4.74
N LEU A 214 -13.37 -15.37 3.92
CA LEU A 214 -12.92 -15.55 2.53
C LEU A 214 -11.58 -16.28 2.47
N VAL A 215 -10.64 -15.91 3.34
CA VAL A 215 -9.34 -16.57 3.44
C VAL A 215 -9.48 -17.98 4.03
N GLY A 216 -10.43 -18.18 4.96
CA GLY A 216 -10.77 -19.47 5.56
C GLY A 216 -9.57 -20.24 6.12
N ASP A 217 -9.53 -21.55 5.86
CA ASP A 217 -8.42 -22.45 6.28
C ASP A 217 -7.10 -22.18 5.54
N LYS A 218 -7.13 -21.29 4.55
CA LYS A 218 -5.96 -20.90 3.74
C LYS A 218 -5.05 -19.88 4.46
N ARG A 219 -5.27 -19.60 5.73
CA ARG A 219 -4.43 -18.70 6.53
C ARG A 219 -2.95 -19.05 6.55
N SER A 220 -2.63 -20.34 6.40
CA SER A 220 -1.26 -20.84 6.29
C SER A 220 -0.74 -20.86 4.85
N GLU A 221 -1.62 -20.73 3.86
CA GLU A 221 -1.25 -20.67 2.46
C GLU A 221 -0.73 -19.28 2.10
N LYS A 222 0.04 -19.22 1.01
CA LYS A 222 0.46 -17.96 0.41
C LYS A 222 -0.76 -17.20 -0.12
N ILE A 223 -0.83 -15.92 0.15
CA ILE A 223 -1.84 -15.00 -0.38
C ILE A 223 -1.11 -13.94 -1.21
N VAL A 224 -1.57 -13.72 -2.43
CA VAL A 224 -1.07 -12.65 -3.29
C VAL A 224 -2.21 -11.67 -3.56
N THR A 225 -2.01 -10.40 -3.25
CA THR A 225 -2.97 -9.34 -3.56
C THR A 225 -2.53 -8.58 -4.81
N TYR A 226 -3.48 -8.27 -5.70
CA TYR A 226 -3.27 -7.39 -6.86
C TYR A 226 -4.48 -6.50 -7.12
N CYS A 227 -4.28 -5.41 -7.87
CA CYS A 227 -5.38 -4.59 -8.39
C CYS A 227 -5.07 -4.15 -9.83
N ALA A 228 -5.30 -2.89 -10.18
CA ALA A 228 -4.86 -2.35 -11.48
C ALA A 228 -3.36 -2.01 -11.47
N THR A 229 -2.88 -1.26 -10.45
CA THR A 229 -1.54 -0.66 -10.35
C THR A 229 -0.93 -0.73 -8.94
N GLY A 230 -1.39 -1.64 -8.09
CA GLY A 230 -0.84 -1.92 -6.75
C GLY A 230 -1.48 -1.16 -5.58
N GLU A 231 -2.09 -0.01 -5.81
CA GLU A 231 -2.56 0.90 -4.76
C GLU A 231 -3.70 0.31 -3.89
N ARG A 232 -4.78 -0.21 -4.50
CA ARG A 232 -5.88 -0.86 -3.76
C ARG A 232 -5.43 -2.18 -3.14
N ALA A 233 -4.53 -2.89 -3.83
CA ALA A 233 -3.99 -4.15 -3.36
C ALA A 233 -3.07 -3.99 -2.14
N SER A 234 -2.37 -2.85 -2.02
CA SER A 234 -1.54 -2.56 -0.85
C SER A 234 -2.38 -2.30 0.40
N LEU A 235 -3.59 -1.72 0.26
CA LEU A 235 -4.54 -1.61 1.36
C LEU A 235 -4.99 -3.00 1.83
N ALA A 236 -5.30 -3.90 0.91
CA ALA A 236 -5.64 -5.28 1.25
C ALA A 236 -4.47 -5.99 1.93
N TRP A 237 -3.26 -5.85 1.40
CA TRP A 237 -2.05 -6.39 2.02
C TRP A 237 -1.86 -5.88 3.45
N LEU A 238 -2.02 -4.57 3.67
CA LEU A 238 -1.89 -3.94 4.99
C LEU A 238 -2.93 -4.49 5.99
N VAL A 239 -4.20 -4.60 5.58
CA VAL A 239 -5.27 -5.16 6.42
C VAL A 239 -4.98 -6.63 6.74
N LEU A 240 -4.63 -7.43 5.74
CA LEU A 240 -4.37 -8.85 5.94
C LEU A 240 -3.16 -9.09 6.87
N THR A 241 -2.08 -8.32 6.70
CA THR A 241 -0.87 -8.52 7.50
C THR A 241 -0.93 -7.87 8.88
N LYS A 242 -1.39 -6.61 8.95
CA LYS A 242 -1.25 -5.80 10.17
C LYS A 242 -2.51 -5.78 11.04
N ILE A 243 -3.68 -6.00 10.44
CA ILE A 243 -4.95 -6.04 11.19
C ILE A 243 -5.39 -7.48 11.43
N ALA A 244 -5.38 -8.32 10.38
CA ALA A 244 -5.76 -9.73 10.49
C ALA A 244 -4.62 -10.65 10.99
N GLY A 245 -3.36 -10.17 11.01
CA GLY A 245 -2.21 -10.90 11.54
C GLY A 245 -1.73 -12.06 10.67
N LEU A 246 -2.03 -12.06 9.38
CA LEU A 246 -1.57 -13.10 8.45
C LEU A 246 -0.11 -12.88 8.06
N ILE A 247 0.69 -13.94 8.06
CA ILE A 247 2.15 -13.85 7.91
C ILE A 247 2.65 -14.12 6.49
N ASN A 248 1.87 -14.78 5.65
CA ASN A 248 2.28 -15.21 4.31
C ASN A 248 1.50 -14.47 3.22
N VAL A 249 1.51 -13.13 3.29
CA VAL A 249 0.81 -12.27 2.33
C VAL A 249 1.83 -11.47 1.55
N LYS A 250 1.73 -11.53 0.23
CA LYS A 250 2.56 -10.78 -0.71
C LYS A 250 1.72 -9.79 -1.49
N LEU A 251 2.29 -8.65 -1.80
CA LEU A 251 1.77 -7.71 -2.78
C LEU A 251 2.41 -8.00 -4.14
N TYR A 252 1.62 -8.08 -5.20
CA TYR A 252 2.08 -7.97 -6.57
C TYR A 252 1.92 -6.49 -7.00
N PRO A 253 2.98 -5.68 -6.87
CA PRO A 253 2.85 -4.22 -7.01
C PRO A 253 2.59 -3.79 -8.45
N GLU A 254 3.13 -4.47 -9.45
CA GLU A 254 2.90 -4.21 -10.87
C GLU A 254 1.47 -4.57 -11.31
N SER A 255 0.83 -5.45 -10.57
CA SER A 255 -0.60 -5.78 -10.64
C SER A 255 -1.10 -6.19 -12.04
N PHE A 256 -2.38 -6.00 -12.30
CA PHE A 256 -2.99 -6.42 -13.55
C PHE A 256 -2.51 -5.59 -14.75
N TYR A 257 -1.99 -4.38 -14.53
CA TYR A 257 -1.43 -3.57 -15.61
C TYR A 257 -0.27 -4.30 -16.30
N GLU A 258 0.70 -4.82 -15.53
CA GLU A 258 1.78 -5.62 -16.07
C GLU A 258 1.28 -6.93 -16.66
N TYR A 259 0.48 -7.69 -15.91
CA TYR A 259 -0.03 -8.99 -16.34
C TYR A 259 -0.80 -8.89 -17.67
N SER A 260 -1.71 -7.93 -17.78
CA SER A 260 -2.54 -7.72 -18.98
C SER A 260 -1.77 -7.14 -20.17
N SER A 261 -0.58 -6.58 -19.97
CA SER A 261 0.29 -6.11 -21.06
C SER A 261 0.96 -7.27 -21.82
N LYS A 262 1.12 -8.42 -21.19
CA LYS A 262 1.76 -9.60 -21.79
C LYS A 262 0.75 -10.38 -22.64
N LYS A 263 0.90 -10.33 -23.97
CA LYS A 263 -0.05 -10.90 -24.93
C LYS A 263 -0.19 -12.42 -24.86
N ASP A 264 0.84 -13.10 -24.39
CA ASP A 264 0.93 -14.56 -24.26
C ASP A 264 0.32 -15.09 -22.96
N LEU A 265 -0.05 -14.24 -22.03
CA LEU A 265 -0.69 -14.66 -20.78
C LEU A 265 -2.21 -14.77 -20.94
N GLU A 266 -2.75 -15.86 -20.37
CA GLU A 266 -4.18 -16.10 -20.31
C GLU A 266 -4.88 -15.09 -19.37
N ILE A 267 -6.06 -14.65 -19.76
CA ILE A 267 -6.96 -13.78 -18.99
C ILE A 267 -8.34 -14.42 -18.97
N GLU A 268 -8.93 -14.52 -17.79
CA GLU A 268 -10.33 -14.88 -17.64
C GLU A 268 -11.23 -13.66 -17.69
N SER A 269 -12.45 -13.84 -18.21
CA SER A 269 -13.51 -12.81 -18.25
C SER A 269 -14.88 -13.44 -18.03
N GLY A 270 -15.91 -12.60 -17.84
CA GLY A 270 -17.27 -13.04 -17.54
C GLY A 270 -17.44 -13.45 -16.07
N GLU A 271 -18.62 -14.01 -15.76
CA GLU A 271 -19.01 -14.36 -14.40
C GLU A 271 -17.96 -15.22 -13.68
N PRO A 272 -17.58 -14.88 -12.45
CA PRO A 272 -16.61 -15.64 -11.69
C PRO A 272 -17.20 -17.00 -11.28
N ARG A 273 -16.41 -18.07 -11.42
CA ARG A 273 -16.77 -19.41 -10.95
C ARG A 273 -16.56 -19.62 -9.45
N THR A 274 -15.99 -18.62 -8.77
CA THR A 274 -15.57 -18.65 -7.37
C THR A 274 -16.34 -17.64 -6.54
N GLN A 275 -16.28 -17.78 -5.21
CA GLN A 275 -16.89 -16.87 -4.28
C GLN A 275 -16.41 -15.42 -4.50
N VAL A 276 -17.36 -14.48 -4.51
CA VAL A 276 -17.10 -13.04 -4.64
C VAL A 276 -17.38 -12.39 -3.29
N LEU A 277 -16.50 -11.54 -2.81
CA LEU A 277 -16.72 -10.70 -1.64
C LEU A 277 -16.91 -9.26 -2.12
N LEU A 278 -18.18 -8.80 -2.09
CA LEU A 278 -18.59 -7.45 -2.48
C LEU A 278 -18.69 -6.51 -1.28
#